data_4761bbd17b5f855168fae4eec755742f
#
_entry.id   4761bbd17b5f855168fae4eec755742f
#
_cell.length_a   1.000
_cell.length_b   1.000
_cell.length_c   1.000
_cell.angle_alpha   90.00
_cell.angle_beta   90.00
_cell.angle_gamma   90.00
#
_symmetry.space_group_name_H-M   'P 1'
#
loop_
_entity.id
_entity.type
_entity.pdbx_description
1 polymer ?
#
loop_
_entity_poly.entity_id
_entity_poly.type
_entity_poly.pdbx_seq_one_letter_code
_entity_poly.pdbx_strand_id
1 'polypeptide(L)'
;MKTKKWGIYRIFVCIVLSVFVVLFATMGIAGEDACFYCGMKKAMFGHSWMDIERMDGSAVGVCSVHCAAIDMALHIDQPPKNIHVGDFNSKKQIDAEKAYWIIGGDKMGVMTSRAKWAFENKASADNFMKEHGGRPAIFEEVMKAAFEDMYEDTLMIQKKRNMMRMKKAQP
;
A
#
# COMPACT_ATOMS: atom_id res chain seq x y z
N MET A 1 19.26 -9.87 60.76
CA MET A 1 19.64 -9.00 59.62
C MET A 1 19.50 -9.61 58.22
N LYS A 2 18.70 -10.70 58.00
CA LYS A 2 18.52 -11.37 56.70
C LYS A 2 17.30 -10.92 55.90
N THR A 3 16.30 -10.25 56.47
CA THR A 3 15.02 -9.92 55.85
C THR A 3 15.07 -8.70 54.95
N LYS A 4 15.98 -7.75 55.18
CA LYS A 4 16.09 -6.47 54.43
C LYS A 4 16.62 -6.66 53.00
N LYS A 5 17.44 -7.66 52.74
CA LYS A 5 18.00 -7.95 51.40
C LYS A 5 16.95 -8.55 50.43
N TRP A 6 15.97 -9.27 50.93
CA TRP A 6 14.93 -9.92 50.13
C TRP A 6 13.90 -8.90 49.56
N GLY A 7 13.62 -7.83 50.30
CA GLY A 7 12.76 -6.76 49.82
C GLY A 7 13.37 -5.98 48.64
N ILE A 8 14.68 -5.67 48.73
CA ILE A 8 15.41 -4.95 47.68
C ILE A 8 15.49 -5.79 46.39
N TYR A 9 15.74 -7.09 46.50
CA TYR A 9 15.80 -8.00 45.36
C TYR A 9 14.45 -8.10 44.62
N ARG A 10 13.32 -8.18 45.37
CA ARG A 10 11.98 -8.18 44.77
C ARG A 10 11.63 -6.89 44.04
N ILE A 11 12.03 -5.73 44.58
CA ILE A 11 11.83 -4.43 43.94
C ILE A 11 12.68 -4.35 42.67
N PHE A 12 13.91 -4.83 42.71
CA PHE A 12 14.80 -4.82 41.53
C PHE A 12 14.29 -5.72 40.41
N VAL A 13 13.77 -6.90 40.71
CA VAL A 13 13.16 -7.81 39.76
C VAL A 13 11.89 -7.21 39.15
N CYS A 14 11.02 -6.53 39.94
CA CYS A 14 9.84 -5.86 39.40
C CYS A 14 10.20 -4.70 38.49
N ILE A 15 11.23 -3.91 38.79
CA ILE A 15 11.69 -2.83 37.94
C ILE A 15 12.28 -3.36 36.62
N VAL A 16 13.09 -4.43 36.68
CA VAL A 16 13.65 -5.05 35.46
C VAL A 16 12.55 -5.64 34.59
N LEU A 17 11.54 -6.30 35.17
CA LEU A 17 10.39 -6.82 34.46
C LEU A 17 9.53 -5.71 33.83
N SER A 18 9.30 -4.61 34.55
CA SER A 18 8.53 -3.48 34.00
C SER A 18 9.27 -2.76 32.86
N VAL A 19 10.59 -2.58 32.95
CA VAL A 19 11.42 -2.03 31.87
C VAL A 19 11.42 -2.95 30.65
N PHE A 20 11.47 -4.27 30.86
CA PHE A 20 11.43 -5.26 29.78
C PHE A 20 10.08 -5.24 29.04
N VAL A 21 8.96 -5.12 29.78
CA VAL A 21 7.62 -5.00 29.18
C VAL A 21 7.47 -3.72 28.37
N VAL A 22 8.00 -2.58 28.86
CA VAL A 22 7.96 -1.30 28.15
C VAL A 22 8.80 -1.32 26.86
N LEU A 23 9.98 -2.00 26.89
CA LEU A 23 10.83 -2.16 25.70
C LEU A 23 10.20 -3.01 24.59
N PHE A 24 9.38 -4.01 24.94
CA PHE A 24 8.64 -4.80 23.95
C PHE A 24 7.42 -4.07 23.37
N ALA A 25 6.82 -3.15 24.12
CA ALA A 25 5.65 -2.38 23.65
C ALA A 25 6.01 -1.33 22.57
N THR A 26 7.29 -1.02 22.37
CA THR A 26 7.77 -0.06 21.36
C THR A 26 8.27 -0.71 20.06
N MET A 27 8.14 -2.03 19.89
CA MET A 27 8.20 -2.62 18.55
C MET A 27 6.94 -2.19 17.79
N GLY A 28 6.89 -0.91 17.43
CA GLY A 28 5.96 -0.39 16.44
C GLY A 28 6.10 -1.25 15.19
N ILE A 29 5.00 -1.73 14.69
CA ILE A 29 4.90 -2.35 13.38
C ILE A 29 5.41 -1.28 12.41
N ALA A 30 6.68 -1.35 12.02
CA ALA A 30 7.20 -0.61 10.89
C ALA A 30 6.36 -1.12 9.71
N GLY A 31 5.42 -0.29 9.24
CA GLY A 31 4.65 -0.59 8.05
C GLY A 31 5.65 -0.96 6.97
N GLU A 32 5.47 -2.10 6.34
CA GLU A 32 6.40 -2.57 5.33
C GLU A 32 6.51 -1.49 4.25
N ASP A 33 7.67 -0.86 4.11
CA ASP A 33 7.97 0.16 3.10
C ASP A 33 7.98 -0.41 1.68
N ALA A 34 7.51 -1.64 1.51
CA ALA A 34 7.47 -2.37 0.26
C ALA A 34 6.11 -3.04 0.04
N CYS A 35 5.64 -3.00 -1.20
CA CYS A 35 4.42 -3.67 -1.62
C CYS A 35 4.48 -5.16 -1.31
N PHE A 36 3.48 -5.66 -0.59
CA PHE A 36 3.39 -7.05 -0.15
C PHE A 36 3.50 -8.05 -1.32
N TYR A 37 2.89 -7.76 -2.47
CA TYR A 37 2.87 -8.66 -3.63
C TYR A 37 4.07 -8.54 -4.56
N CYS A 38 4.59 -7.35 -4.77
CA CYS A 38 5.58 -7.12 -5.83
C CYS A 38 6.91 -6.53 -5.37
N GLY A 39 7.01 -6.12 -4.08
CA GLY A 39 8.24 -5.59 -3.49
C GLY A 39 8.59 -4.14 -3.89
N MET A 40 7.70 -3.42 -4.59
CA MET A 40 7.93 -2.01 -4.94
C MET A 40 7.88 -1.14 -3.67
N LYS A 41 8.86 -0.23 -3.53
CA LYS A 41 9.00 0.60 -2.32
C LYS A 41 8.00 1.75 -2.28
N LYS A 42 7.34 1.96 -1.14
CA LYS A 42 6.37 3.05 -0.89
C LYS A 42 6.96 4.42 -1.20
N ALA A 43 8.23 4.65 -0.85
CA ALA A 43 8.92 5.92 -1.12
C ALA A 43 8.92 6.31 -2.61
N MET A 44 8.97 5.33 -3.53
CA MET A 44 8.95 5.55 -4.97
C MET A 44 7.53 5.64 -5.54
N PHE A 45 6.59 4.90 -4.97
CA PHE A 45 5.23 4.72 -5.49
C PHE A 45 4.14 5.30 -4.58
N GLY A 46 4.49 6.24 -3.70
CA GLY A 46 3.56 6.88 -2.78
C GLY A 46 2.35 7.52 -3.45
N HIS A 47 2.49 7.97 -4.70
CA HIS A 47 1.43 8.60 -5.51
C HIS A 47 0.36 7.62 -6.03
N SER A 48 0.53 6.33 -5.81
CA SER A 48 -0.41 5.26 -6.18
C SER A 48 -0.52 4.19 -5.09
N TRP A 49 0.20 4.39 -3.98
CA TRP A 49 0.23 3.45 -2.87
C TRP A 49 -1.14 3.29 -2.25
N MET A 50 -1.52 2.06 -1.93
CA MET A 50 -2.76 1.79 -1.24
C MET A 50 -2.49 1.06 0.07
N ASP A 51 -3.18 1.47 1.12
CA ASP A 51 -3.22 0.80 2.41
C ASP A 51 -4.64 0.21 2.59
N ILE A 52 -4.72 -1.11 2.76
CA ILE A 52 -5.97 -1.87 2.88
C ILE A 52 -6.07 -2.37 4.32
N GLU A 53 -7.01 -1.86 5.09
CA GLU A 53 -7.32 -2.27 6.45
C GLU A 53 -8.50 -3.25 6.46
N ARG A 54 -8.39 -4.37 7.19
CA ARG A 54 -9.44 -5.39 7.34
C ARG A 54 -10.19 -5.25 8.64
N MET A 55 -11.33 -5.95 8.74
CA MET A 55 -12.18 -5.94 9.93
C MET A 55 -11.51 -6.51 11.18
N ASP A 56 -10.54 -7.40 11.03
CA ASP A 56 -9.75 -7.98 12.12
C ASP A 56 -8.60 -7.06 12.61
N GLY A 57 -8.46 -5.87 12.01
CA GLY A 57 -7.40 -4.91 12.32
C GLY A 57 -6.09 -5.16 11.60
N SER A 58 -5.98 -6.21 10.80
CA SER A 58 -4.82 -6.41 9.92
C SER A 58 -4.81 -5.36 8.81
N ALA A 59 -3.62 -4.99 8.33
CA ALA A 59 -3.46 -4.06 7.23
C ALA A 59 -2.36 -4.52 6.28
N VAL A 60 -2.52 -4.21 4.99
CA VAL A 60 -1.52 -4.50 3.97
C VAL A 60 -1.28 -3.26 3.10
N GLY A 61 0.00 -2.98 2.83
CA GLY A 61 0.43 -1.94 1.91
C GLY A 61 0.74 -2.49 0.52
N VAL A 62 0.17 -1.89 -0.53
CA VAL A 62 0.38 -2.31 -1.92
C VAL A 62 0.68 -1.10 -2.82
N CYS A 63 1.44 -1.32 -3.90
CA CYS A 63 1.98 -0.22 -4.70
C CYS A 63 0.94 0.47 -5.62
N SER A 64 -0.19 -0.17 -5.89
CA SER A 64 -1.20 0.34 -6.82
C SER A 64 -2.48 -0.46 -6.79
N VAL A 65 -3.49 0.02 -7.50
CA VAL A 65 -4.79 -0.67 -7.72
C VAL A 65 -4.62 -2.08 -8.28
N HIS A 66 -3.62 -2.34 -9.14
CA HIS A 66 -3.33 -3.67 -9.65
C HIS A 66 -3.05 -4.67 -8.51
N CYS A 67 -2.15 -4.31 -7.58
CA CYS A 67 -1.85 -5.16 -6.43
C CYS A 67 -2.99 -5.19 -5.40
N ALA A 68 -3.80 -4.13 -5.30
CA ALA A 68 -5.01 -4.14 -4.48
C ALA A 68 -6.05 -5.12 -5.02
N ALA A 69 -6.23 -5.20 -6.34
CA ALA A 69 -7.12 -6.18 -6.96
C ALA A 69 -6.66 -7.64 -6.70
N ILE A 70 -5.34 -7.89 -6.71
CA ILE A 70 -4.78 -9.19 -6.30
C ILE A 70 -5.12 -9.48 -4.84
N ASP A 71 -4.91 -8.52 -3.93
CA ASP A 71 -5.21 -8.70 -2.52
C ASP A 71 -6.67 -9.04 -2.28
N MET A 72 -7.59 -8.31 -2.88
CA MET A 72 -9.03 -8.54 -2.75
C MET A 72 -9.46 -9.90 -3.31
N ALA A 73 -8.87 -10.35 -4.41
CA ALA A 73 -9.15 -11.67 -4.99
C ALA A 73 -8.66 -12.83 -4.12
N LEU A 74 -7.55 -12.65 -3.40
CA LEU A 74 -6.99 -13.65 -2.51
C LEU A 74 -7.67 -13.71 -1.14
N HIS A 75 -8.42 -12.66 -0.77
CA HIS A 75 -9.07 -12.51 0.53
C HIS A 75 -10.59 -12.32 0.38
N ILE A 76 -11.22 -13.16 -0.44
CA ILE A 76 -12.63 -13.05 -0.80
C ILE A 76 -13.60 -13.06 0.41
N ASP A 77 -13.21 -13.77 1.47
CA ASP A 77 -13.98 -13.87 2.71
C ASP A 77 -13.62 -12.79 3.76
N GLN A 78 -12.71 -11.87 3.40
CA GLN A 78 -12.22 -10.83 4.30
C GLN A 78 -12.36 -9.44 3.65
N PRO A 79 -13.57 -8.90 3.55
CA PRO A 79 -13.77 -7.60 2.93
C PRO A 79 -12.98 -6.52 3.66
N PRO A 80 -12.45 -5.54 2.94
CA PRO A 80 -11.74 -4.42 3.56
C PRO A 80 -12.72 -3.59 4.41
N LYS A 81 -12.22 -3.09 5.55
CA LYS A 81 -12.91 -2.12 6.39
C LYS A 81 -12.70 -0.70 5.85
N ASN A 82 -11.46 -0.38 5.49
CA ASN A 82 -11.08 0.89 4.91
C ASN A 82 -10.02 0.66 3.83
N ILE A 83 -10.07 1.46 2.78
CA ILE A 83 -9.04 1.49 1.75
C ILE A 83 -8.59 2.94 1.58
N HIS A 84 -7.29 3.18 1.74
CA HIS A 84 -6.67 4.47 1.46
C HIS A 84 -5.80 4.37 0.23
N VAL A 85 -5.64 5.50 -0.46
CA VAL A 85 -4.79 5.61 -1.65
C VAL A 85 -3.97 6.89 -1.61
N GLY A 86 -2.77 6.86 -2.14
CA GLY A 86 -1.94 8.06 -2.29
C GLY A 86 -2.54 9.01 -3.32
N ASP A 87 -2.81 10.24 -2.91
CA ASP A 87 -3.11 11.33 -3.85
C ASP A 87 -1.94 11.50 -4.84
N PHE A 88 -2.26 11.59 -6.13
CA PHE A 88 -1.26 11.63 -7.20
C PHE A 88 -0.24 12.76 -7.02
N ASN A 89 -0.68 13.94 -6.58
CA ASN A 89 0.18 15.11 -6.45
C ASN A 89 0.96 15.13 -5.13
N SER A 90 0.26 15.01 -4.00
CA SER A 90 0.81 15.19 -2.66
C SER A 90 1.36 13.92 -2.04
N LYS A 91 0.98 12.75 -2.56
CA LYS A 91 1.24 11.41 -1.98
C LYS A 91 0.59 11.19 -0.61
N LYS A 92 -0.28 12.11 -0.16
CA LYS A 92 -1.04 11.97 1.07
C LYS A 92 -2.03 10.82 0.92
N GLN A 93 -2.18 10.01 1.96
CA GLN A 93 -3.20 8.95 1.98
C GLN A 93 -4.59 9.57 2.12
N ILE A 94 -5.47 9.27 1.18
CA ILE A 94 -6.85 9.72 1.12
C ILE A 94 -7.78 8.50 1.04
N ASP A 95 -9.03 8.67 1.40
CA ASP A 95 -10.05 7.63 1.30
C ASP A 95 -10.28 7.27 -0.18
N ALA A 96 -10.05 6.01 -0.54
CA ALA A 96 -10.10 5.56 -1.93
C ALA A 96 -11.51 5.64 -2.52
N GLU A 97 -12.56 5.43 -1.70
CA GLU A 97 -13.95 5.48 -2.15
C GLU A 97 -14.45 6.91 -2.41
N LYS A 98 -13.82 7.90 -1.73
CA LYS A 98 -14.16 9.33 -1.88
C LYS A 98 -13.23 10.09 -2.83
N ALA A 99 -12.14 9.47 -3.25
CA ALA A 99 -11.18 10.08 -4.16
C ALA A 99 -11.79 10.35 -5.54
N TYR A 100 -11.29 11.38 -6.21
CA TYR A 100 -11.56 11.64 -7.63
C TYR A 100 -10.60 10.81 -8.47
N TRP A 101 -11.12 9.80 -9.15
CA TRP A 101 -10.31 8.89 -9.93
C TRP A 101 -10.29 9.25 -11.40
N ILE A 102 -9.12 9.02 -12.04
CA ILE A 102 -8.94 9.09 -13.48
C ILE A 102 -8.41 7.77 -13.99
N ILE A 103 -9.06 7.19 -15.01
CA ILE A 103 -8.61 5.98 -15.70
C ILE A 103 -8.07 6.36 -17.07
N GLY A 104 -6.85 5.86 -17.39
CA GLY A 104 -6.19 6.09 -18.67
C GLY A 104 -5.35 7.37 -18.69
N GLY A 105 -5.22 7.97 -19.89
CA GLY A 105 -4.32 9.07 -20.14
C GLY A 105 -2.93 8.61 -20.62
N ASP A 106 -2.04 9.57 -20.86
CA ASP A 106 -0.70 9.34 -21.41
C ASP A 106 0.35 8.99 -20.34
N LYS A 107 0.04 9.18 -19.05
CA LYS A 107 0.93 8.80 -17.95
C LYS A 107 0.94 7.28 -17.78
N MET A 108 2.14 6.72 -17.73
CA MET A 108 2.34 5.29 -17.51
C MET A 108 1.84 4.89 -16.12
N GLY A 109 0.93 3.91 -16.05
CA GLY A 109 0.41 3.38 -14.79
C GLY A 109 1.44 2.57 -13.99
N VAL A 110 1.16 2.39 -12.71
CA VAL A 110 1.97 1.54 -11.83
C VAL A 110 1.42 0.12 -11.91
N MET A 111 2.23 -0.81 -12.40
CA MET A 111 1.89 -2.23 -12.62
C MET A 111 0.75 -2.46 -13.64
N THR A 112 0.41 -1.46 -14.43
CA THR A 112 -0.67 -1.51 -15.42
C THR A 112 -0.31 -0.63 -16.62
N SER A 113 -0.80 -0.99 -17.81
CA SER A 113 -0.73 -0.13 -18.99
C SER A 113 -1.80 0.95 -19.00
N ARG A 114 -3.01 0.64 -18.50
CA ARG A 114 -4.12 1.58 -18.34
C ARG A 114 -4.05 2.20 -16.94
N ALA A 115 -3.46 3.38 -16.82
CA ALA A 115 -3.24 4.06 -15.55
C ALA A 115 -4.53 4.29 -14.76
N LYS A 116 -4.41 4.33 -13.43
CA LYS A 116 -5.48 4.64 -12.49
C LYS A 116 -4.91 5.55 -11.42
N TRP A 117 -5.35 6.82 -11.41
CA TRP A 117 -4.82 7.87 -10.56
C TRP A 117 -5.89 8.46 -9.66
N ALA A 118 -5.59 8.62 -8.38
CA ALA A 118 -6.47 9.20 -7.38
C ALA A 118 -6.08 10.64 -7.03
N PHE A 119 -7.05 11.49 -6.81
CA PHE A 119 -6.88 12.89 -6.43
C PHE A 119 -7.76 13.23 -5.24
N GLU A 120 -7.23 14.03 -4.30
CA GLU A 120 -7.98 14.50 -3.13
C GLU A 120 -9.11 15.47 -3.51
N ASN A 121 -8.93 16.22 -4.60
CA ASN A 121 -9.92 17.21 -5.03
C ASN A 121 -10.17 17.20 -6.53
N LYS A 122 -11.39 17.59 -6.91
CA LYS A 122 -11.86 17.59 -8.30
C LYS A 122 -11.01 18.47 -9.21
N ALA A 123 -10.58 19.64 -8.74
CA ALA A 123 -9.81 20.56 -9.56
C ALA A 123 -8.47 19.96 -10.03
N SER A 124 -7.79 19.21 -9.16
CA SER A 124 -6.57 18.47 -9.49
C SER A 124 -6.84 17.38 -10.53
N ALA A 125 -7.94 16.62 -10.37
CA ALA A 125 -8.34 15.60 -11.32
C ALA A 125 -8.66 16.21 -12.70
N ASP A 126 -9.43 17.31 -12.74
CA ASP A 126 -9.80 18.02 -13.97
C ASP A 126 -8.55 18.59 -14.69
N ASN A 127 -7.59 19.14 -13.94
CA ASN A 127 -6.34 19.64 -14.50
C ASN A 127 -5.50 18.50 -15.07
N PHE A 128 -5.40 17.37 -14.34
CA PHE A 128 -4.71 16.19 -14.85
C PHE A 128 -5.33 15.71 -16.18
N MET A 129 -6.66 15.62 -16.26
CA MET A 129 -7.34 15.21 -17.51
C MET A 129 -7.09 16.17 -18.67
N LYS A 130 -7.02 17.48 -18.42
CA LYS A 130 -6.70 18.46 -19.46
C LYS A 130 -5.29 18.28 -20.02
N GLU A 131 -4.33 17.93 -19.17
CA GLU A 131 -2.92 17.79 -19.55
C GLU A 131 -2.57 16.41 -20.09
N HIS A 132 -3.19 15.35 -19.57
CA HIS A 132 -2.79 13.96 -19.79
C HIS A 132 -3.91 13.09 -20.36
N GLY A 133 -5.12 13.62 -20.50
CA GLY A 133 -6.27 12.83 -20.94
C GLY A 133 -6.78 11.88 -19.85
N GLY A 134 -7.45 10.82 -20.27
CA GLY A 134 -8.14 9.89 -19.39
C GLY A 134 -9.61 10.24 -19.21
N ARG A 135 -10.32 9.45 -18.42
CA ARG A 135 -11.73 9.67 -18.08
C ARG A 135 -11.94 9.64 -16.55
N PRO A 136 -12.92 10.42 -16.04
CA PRO A 136 -13.27 10.33 -14.63
C PRO A 136 -13.90 8.98 -14.32
N ALA A 137 -13.75 8.53 -13.08
CA ALA A 137 -14.29 7.27 -12.59
C ALA A 137 -14.58 7.34 -11.09
N ILE A 138 -15.39 6.41 -10.61
CA ILE A 138 -15.54 6.11 -9.18
C ILE A 138 -14.70 4.87 -8.81
N PHE A 139 -14.47 4.63 -7.53
CA PHE A 139 -13.59 3.55 -7.08
C PHE A 139 -14.02 2.16 -7.58
N GLU A 140 -15.33 1.88 -7.63
CA GLU A 140 -15.83 0.61 -8.17
C GLU A 140 -15.44 0.39 -9.65
N GLU A 141 -15.53 1.43 -10.49
CA GLU A 141 -15.11 1.36 -11.89
C GLU A 141 -13.61 1.17 -12.03
N VAL A 142 -12.84 1.77 -11.11
CA VAL A 142 -11.37 1.61 -11.02
C VAL A 142 -11.00 0.17 -10.70
N MET A 143 -11.67 -0.44 -9.71
CA MET A 143 -11.45 -1.85 -9.36
C MET A 143 -11.87 -2.78 -10.47
N LYS A 144 -13.05 -2.56 -11.08
CA LYS A 144 -13.49 -3.32 -12.27
C LYS A 144 -12.45 -3.25 -13.39
N ALA A 145 -11.97 -2.05 -13.71
CA ALA A 145 -10.94 -1.86 -14.72
C ALA A 145 -9.61 -2.56 -14.36
N ALA A 146 -9.26 -2.68 -13.07
CA ALA A 146 -8.08 -3.42 -12.64
C ALA A 146 -8.22 -4.93 -12.87
N PHE A 147 -9.39 -5.50 -12.61
CA PHE A 147 -9.67 -6.91 -12.90
C PHE A 147 -9.71 -7.21 -14.41
N GLU A 148 -10.30 -6.32 -15.20
CA GLU A 148 -10.31 -6.42 -16.67
C GLU A 148 -8.89 -6.44 -17.25
N ASP A 149 -8.01 -5.58 -16.73
CA ASP A 149 -6.63 -5.46 -17.21
C ASP A 149 -5.69 -6.54 -16.68
N MET A 150 -6.10 -7.33 -15.68
CA MET A 150 -5.21 -8.19 -14.90
C MET A 150 -4.35 -9.13 -15.73
N TYR A 151 -4.94 -9.76 -16.74
CA TYR A 151 -4.23 -10.71 -17.60
C TYR A 151 -3.12 -10.02 -18.41
N GLU A 152 -3.46 -8.95 -19.13
CA GLU A 152 -2.52 -8.22 -19.98
C GLU A 152 -1.42 -7.54 -19.14
N ASP A 153 -1.80 -6.97 -18.00
CA ASP A 153 -0.84 -6.37 -17.06
C ASP A 153 0.14 -7.43 -16.54
N THR A 154 -0.34 -8.63 -16.20
CA THR A 154 0.50 -9.74 -15.75
C THR A 154 1.53 -10.13 -16.82
N LEU A 155 1.11 -10.27 -18.08
CA LEU A 155 2.03 -10.58 -19.18
C LEU A 155 3.07 -9.48 -19.40
N MET A 156 2.64 -8.21 -19.36
CA MET A 156 3.54 -7.06 -19.46
C MET A 156 4.59 -7.05 -18.33
N ILE A 157 4.17 -7.28 -17.09
CA ILE A 157 5.04 -7.30 -15.92
C ILE A 157 6.06 -8.44 -16.03
N GLN A 158 5.62 -9.64 -16.39
CA GLN A 158 6.50 -10.79 -16.58
C GLN A 158 7.57 -10.51 -17.64
N LYS A 159 7.17 -9.95 -18.80
CA LYS A 159 8.09 -9.57 -19.87
C LYS A 159 9.13 -8.54 -19.39
N LYS A 160 8.70 -7.47 -18.72
CA LYS A 160 9.60 -6.44 -18.16
C LYS A 160 10.59 -7.03 -17.14
N ARG A 161 10.12 -7.88 -16.23
CA ARG A 161 10.98 -8.51 -15.21
C ARG A 161 11.99 -9.47 -15.82
N ASN A 162 11.58 -10.26 -16.81
CA ASN A 162 12.50 -11.16 -17.53
C ASN A 162 13.60 -10.36 -18.26
N MET A 163 13.24 -9.29 -18.97
CA MET A 163 14.24 -8.41 -19.61
C MET A 163 15.24 -7.81 -18.60
N MET A 164 14.76 -7.39 -17.42
CA MET A 164 15.66 -6.86 -16.38
C MET A 164 16.59 -7.92 -15.80
N ARG A 165 16.11 -9.17 -15.63
CA ARG A 165 16.95 -10.30 -15.18
C ARG A 165 18.04 -10.62 -16.21
N MET A 166 17.69 -10.66 -17.49
CA MET A 166 18.64 -10.92 -18.58
C MET A 166 19.72 -9.83 -18.63
N LYS A 167 19.35 -8.54 -18.49
CA LYS A 167 20.32 -7.42 -18.45
C LYS A 167 21.28 -7.50 -17.26
N LYS A 168 20.81 -7.99 -16.11
CA LYS A 168 21.66 -8.17 -14.92
C LYS A 168 22.59 -9.38 -15.00
N ALA A 169 22.26 -10.36 -15.83
CA ALA A 169 23.06 -11.57 -16.04
C ALA A 169 24.14 -11.41 -17.13
N GLN A 170 24.13 -10.30 -17.86
CA GLN A 170 25.21 -9.96 -18.80
C GLN A 170 26.39 -9.36 -18.00
N PRO A 171 27.61 -9.91 -18.14
CA PRO A 171 28.80 -9.45 -17.42
C PRO A 171 29.21 -8.03 -17.79
#